data_ef352a16554d96b2a42d9ffa6c314fb4
#
_entry.id   ef352a16554d96b2a42d9ffa6c314fb4
#
_cell.length_a   1.000
_cell.length_b   1.000
_cell.length_c   1.000
_cell.angle_alpha   90.00
_cell.angle_beta   90.00
_cell.angle_gamma   90.00
#
_symmetry.space_group_name_H-M   'P 1'
#
loop_
_entity.id
_entity.type
_entity.pdbx_description
1 polymer ?
#
loop_
_entity_poly.entity_id
_entity_poly.type
_entity_poly.pdbx_seq_one_letter_code
_entity_poly.pdbx_strand_id
1 'polypeptide(L)'
;MYRIIEFIVRFKEYVSLSAVVVICFSLMTFGNVAQLGGFRAVVVGGIGWLQSAFSWIPNPVALKSENSALRELNLQLTDERAKIRQALIENDKLRKMLEFKKQTTFPIVTADIVGKTTTEVRNFATLNKGELDGIKEGMTVMTDAGIVGLIIASSKNYSLVRLLINRDSRVAAKVQRSRIDGILVWEGDQTLLMKNIPKSYDVKVGDDVITSEYSNRFPSNIPIGKVTEVRDEANSLFRKILVQPSVNFTSLEQVFVVKMLPNPERVALEKEIEERWKSRNIQQR
;
A
#
# COMPACT_ATOMS: atom_id res chain seq x y z
N MET A 1 41.83 -70.69 0.15
CA MET A 1 41.27 -69.36 0.42
C MET A 1 42.02 -68.23 -0.29
N TYR A 2 43.30 -68.16 -0.25
CA TYR A 2 44.10 -67.09 -0.88
C TYR A 2 43.87 -66.89 -2.38
N ARG A 3 43.74 -67.92 -3.17
CA ARG A 3 43.50 -67.84 -4.64
C ARG A 3 42.20 -67.20 -5.04
N ILE A 4 41.15 -67.32 -4.21
CA ILE A 4 39.84 -66.66 -4.47
C ILE A 4 39.92 -65.15 -4.22
N ILE A 5 40.66 -64.78 -3.18
CA ILE A 5 40.85 -63.35 -2.87
C ILE A 5 41.67 -62.64 -3.92
N GLU A 6 42.76 -63.29 -4.42
CA GLU A 6 43.55 -62.75 -5.51
C GLU A 6 42.74 -62.56 -6.82
N PHE A 7 41.87 -63.53 -7.12
CA PHE A 7 41.01 -63.45 -8.29
C PHE A 7 40.00 -62.28 -8.17
N ILE A 8 39.41 -62.11 -6.99
CA ILE A 8 38.47 -60.99 -6.72
C ILE A 8 39.15 -59.63 -6.82
N VAL A 9 40.37 -59.52 -6.27
CA VAL A 9 41.11 -58.25 -6.30
C VAL A 9 41.62 -57.93 -7.74
N ARG A 10 42.01 -58.94 -8.51
CA ARG A 10 42.50 -58.75 -9.86
C ARG A 10 41.42 -58.39 -10.87
N PHE A 11 40.19 -58.85 -10.63
CA PHE A 11 39.05 -58.62 -11.54
C PHE A 11 37.91 -57.87 -10.82
N LYS A 12 38.27 -56.98 -9.91
CA LYS A 12 37.31 -56.26 -9.04
C LYS A 12 36.15 -55.58 -9.82
N GLU A 13 36.45 -55.06 -11.03
CA GLU A 13 35.44 -54.38 -11.85
C GLU A 13 34.40 -55.35 -12.43
N TYR A 14 34.87 -56.52 -12.91
CA TYR A 14 33.98 -57.56 -13.44
C TYR A 14 33.21 -58.30 -12.32
N VAL A 15 33.82 -58.48 -11.15
CA VAL A 15 33.15 -59.09 -9.98
C VAL A 15 32.09 -58.13 -9.46
N SER A 16 32.37 -56.85 -9.39
CA SER A 16 31.40 -55.85 -9.01
C SER A 16 30.24 -55.80 -10.00
N LEU A 17 30.53 -55.79 -11.31
CA LEU A 17 29.48 -55.78 -12.35
C LEU A 17 28.62 -57.06 -12.27
N SER A 18 29.25 -58.23 -12.11
CA SER A 18 28.54 -59.53 -11.92
C SER A 18 27.67 -59.54 -10.67
N ALA A 19 28.17 -58.99 -9.58
CA ALA A 19 27.41 -58.92 -8.35
C ALA A 19 26.14 -58.01 -8.50
N VAL A 20 26.29 -56.87 -9.19
CA VAL A 20 25.15 -55.98 -9.48
C VAL A 20 24.14 -56.65 -10.40
N VAL A 21 24.59 -57.36 -11.45
CA VAL A 21 23.72 -58.13 -12.37
C VAL A 21 22.97 -59.23 -11.63
N VAL A 22 23.64 -59.99 -10.76
CA VAL A 22 23.02 -61.06 -9.94
C VAL A 22 22.00 -60.47 -8.98
N ILE A 23 22.30 -59.33 -8.35
CA ILE A 23 21.35 -58.64 -7.47
C ILE A 23 20.13 -58.12 -8.27
N CYS A 24 20.34 -57.54 -9.45
CA CYS A 24 19.24 -57.12 -10.32
C CYS A 24 18.37 -58.31 -10.76
N PHE A 25 18.98 -59.44 -11.15
CA PHE A 25 18.28 -60.67 -11.55
C PHE A 25 17.51 -61.27 -10.37
N SER A 26 18.13 -61.31 -9.18
CA SER A 26 17.51 -61.77 -7.93
C SER A 26 16.28 -60.88 -7.60
N LEU A 27 16.41 -59.57 -7.70
CA LEU A 27 15.30 -58.66 -7.48
C LEU A 27 14.20 -58.81 -8.55
N MET A 28 14.54 -59.15 -9.79
CA MET A 28 13.56 -59.42 -10.84
C MET A 28 12.81 -60.76 -10.67
N THR A 29 13.48 -61.79 -10.17
CA THR A 29 12.90 -63.16 -10.01
C THR A 29 12.16 -63.36 -8.68
N PHE A 30 12.60 -62.75 -7.61
CA PHE A 30 11.96 -62.85 -6.30
C PHE A 30 11.06 -61.67 -5.96
N GLY A 31 10.95 -60.67 -6.83
CA GLY A 31 10.14 -59.48 -6.63
C GLY A 31 8.65 -59.73 -6.77
N ASN A 32 8.04 -60.30 -5.73
CA ASN A 32 6.58 -60.33 -5.59
C ASN A 32 6.11 -58.88 -5.48
N VAL A 33 5.20 -58.46 -6.36
CA VAL A 33 4.70 -57.10 -6.54
C VAL A 33 4.19 -56.43 -5.24
N ALA A 34 3.81 -57.28 -4.25
CA ALA A 34 3.34 -56.82 -2.95
C ALA A 34 4.46 -56.29 -2.01
N GLN A 35 5.75 -56.68 -2.20
CA GLN A 35 6.86 -56.25 -1.35
C GLN A 35 7.58 -54.99 -1.86
N LEU A 36 7.40 -54.65 -3.15
CA LEU A 36 7.95 -53.45 -3.74
C LEU A 36 7.36 -52.10 -3.24
N GLY A 37 6.20 -52.17 -2.57
CA GLY A 37 5.57 -51.00 -1.93
C GLY A 37 6.43 -50.39 -0.81
N GLY A 38 7.07 -51.26 0.00
CA GLY A 38 7.92 -50.79 1.09
C GLY A 38 9.23 -50.16 0.61
N PHE A 39 9.87 -50.73 -0.41
CA PHE A 39 11.12 -50.20 -0.99
C PHE A 39 10.88 -48.88 -1.71
N ARG A 40 9.77 -48.75 -2.45
CA ARG A 40 9.34 -47.49 -3.06
C ARG A 40 9.11 -46.41 -1.99
N ALA A 41 8.46 -46.75 -0.90
CA ALA A 41 8.21 -45.81 0.20
C ALA A 41 9.51 -45.31 0.85
N VAL A 42 10.50 -46.21 1.03
CA VAL A 42 11.83 -45.83 1.56
C VAL A 42 12.62 -44.98 0.59
N VAL A 43 12.61 -45.30 -0.70
CA VAL A 43 13.31 -44.49 -1.74
C VAL A 43 12.67 -43.13 -1.91
N VAL A 44 11.34 -43.07 -2.00
CA VAL A 44 10.60 -41.81 -2.12
C VAL A 44 10.72 -40.99 -0.84
N GLY A 45 10.64 -41.64 0.34
CA GLY A 45 10.87 -40.97 1.63
C GLY A 45 12.31 -40.44 1.78
N GLY A 46 13.30 -41.22 1.35
CA GLY A 46 14.71 -40.79 1.34
C GLY A 46 14.99 -39.61 0.40
N ILE A 47 14.41 -39.62 -0.80
CA ILE A 47 14.51 -38.49 -1.74
C ILE A 47 13.79 -37.26 -1.18
N GLY A 48 12.61 -37.44 -0.58
CA GLY A 48 11.87 -36.34 0.07
C GLY A 48 12.64 -35.75 1.26
N TRP A 49 13.28 -36.58 2.06
CA TRP A 49 14.13 -36.13 3.17
C TRP A 49 15.38 -35.38 2.67
N LEU A 50 16.07 -35.90 1.65
CA LEU A 50 17.18 -35.20 1.00
C LEU A 50 16.74 -33.85 0.41
N GLN A 51 15.61 -33.83 -0.27
CA GLN A 51 15.08 -32.59 -0.86
C GLN A 51 14.70 -31.54 0.21
N SER A 52 14.13 -31.98 1.36
CA SER A 52 13.86 -31.08 2.48
C SER A 52 15.12 -30.61 3.21
N ALA A 53 16.15 -31.47 3.30
CA ALA A 53 17.44 -31.10 3.90
C ALA A 53 18.23 -30.09 3.08
N PHE A 54 18.03 -30.04 1.76
CA PHE A 54 18.67 -29.06 0.87
C PHE A 54 17.80 -27.82 0.56
N SER A 55 16.52 -27.83 0.93
CA SER A 55 15.60 -26.71 0.65
C SER A 55 15.93 -25.43 1.43
N TRP A 56 16.72 -25.52 2.49
CA TRP A 56 17.16 -24.37 3.27
C TRP A 56 18.39 -23.65 2.69
N ILE A 57 19.05 -24.26 1.69
CA ILE A 57 20.21 -23.63 1.02
C ILE A 57 19.68 -22.57 0.05
N PRO A 58 19.89 -21.27 0.33
CA PRO A 58 19.45 -20.22 -0.57
C PRO A 58 20.16 -20.39 -1.92
N ASN A 59 19.42 -20.29 -3.00
CA ASN A 59 19.99 -20.35 -4.34
C ASN A 59 20.91 -19.13 -4.56
N PRO A 60 22.25 -19.31 -4.62
CA PRO A 60 23.18 -18.19 -4.70
C PRO A 60 23.01 -17.38 -6.00
N VAL A 61 22.46 -17.98 -7.04
CA VAL A 61 22.18 -17.30 -8.31
C VAL A 61 20.97 -16.38 -8.15
N ALA A 62 19.89 -16.84 -7.49
CA ALA A 62 18.73 -16.02 -7.19
C ALA A 62 19.10 -14.85 -6.27
N LEU A 63 19.88 -15.12 -5.22
CA LEU A 63 20.34 -14.09 -4.28
C LEU A 63 21.22 -13.03 -4.97
N LYS A 64 22.09 -13.44 -5.92
CA LYS A 64 22.92 -12.52 -6.69
C LYS A 64 22.08 -11.68 -7.65
N SER A 65 21.09 -12.29 -8.29
CA SER A 65 20.14 -11.59 -9.17
C SER A 65 19.31 -10.57 -8.38
N GLU A 66 18.78 -10.96 -7.22
CA GLU A 66 18.04 -10.08 -6.33
C GLU A 66 18.91 -8.91 -5.82
N ASN A 67 20.17 -9.20 -5.45
CA ASN A 67 21.09 -8.15 -5.00
C ASN A 67 21.43 -7.16 -6.13
N SER A 68 21.59 -7.64 -7.37
CA SER A 68 21.80 -6.75 -8.52
C SER A 68 20.57 -5.91 -8.83
N ALA A 69 19.36 -6.49 -8.78
CA ALA A 69 18.12 -5.77 -8.96
C ALA A 69 17.89 -4.70 -7.87
N LEU A 70 18.19 -5.04 -6.61
CA LEU A 70 18.14 -4.08 -5.48
C LEU A 70 19.16 -2.94 -5.66
N ARG A 71 20.36 -3.21 -6.17
CA ARG A 71 21.36 -2.17 -6.47
C ARG A 71 20.89 -1.25 -7.59
N GLU A 72 20.33 -1.81 -8.65
CA GLU A 72 19.78 -1.04 -9.76
C GLU A 72 18.61 -0.15 -9.30
N LEU A 73 17.70 -0.72 -8.52
CA LEU A 73 16.60 0.05 -7.91
C LEU A 73 17.12 1.17 -6.99
N ASN A 74 18.16 0.90 -6.17
CA ASN A 74 18.78 1.92 -5.33
C ASN A 74 19.42 3.05 -6.17
N LEU A 75 20.05 2.73 -7.29
CA LEU A 75 20.60 3.74 -8.21
C LEU A 75 19.49 4.59 -8.84
N GLN A 76 18.41 3.97 -9.30
CA GLN A 76 17.24 4.67 -9.84
C GLN A 76 16.61 5.61 -8.81
N LEU A 77 16.38 5.11 -7.57
CA LEU A 77 15.85 5.92 -6.48
C LEU A 77 16.78 7.07 -6.09
N THR A 78 18.10 6.88 -6.20
CA THR A 78 19.09 7.93 -5.90
C THR A 78 19.06 9.02 -6.97
N ASP A 79 18.96 8.67 -8.24
CA ASP A 79 18.83 9.62 -9.35
C ASP A 79 17.51 10.39 -9.26
N GLU A 80 16.41 9.70 -8.99
CA GLU A 80 15.11 10.33 -8.79
C GLU A 80 15.12 11.29 -7.60
N ARG A 81 15.72 10.92 -6.48
CA ARG A 81 15.91 11.80 -5.31
C ARG A 81 16.75 13.02 -5.66
N ALA A 82 17.80 12.86 -6.48
CA ALA A 82 18.63 13.98 -6.92
C ALA A 82 17.82 14.98 -7.77
N LYS A 83 17.00 14.49 -8.70
CA LYS A 83 16.11 15.32 -9.53
C LYS A 83 15.07 16.06 -8.70
N ILE A 84 14.43 15.38 -7.75
CA ILE A 84 13.46 16.00 -6.84
C ILE A 84 14.14 17.08 -5.99
N ARG A 85 15.32 16.79 -5.44
CA ARG A 85 16.07 17.79 -4.65
C ARG A 85 16.40 19.02 -5.47
N GLN A 86 16.83 18.83 -6.72
CA GLN A 86 17.13 19.95 -7.63
C GLN A 86 15.86 20.79 -7.90
N ALA A 87 14.73 20.15 -8.18
CA ALA A 87 13.45 20.83 -8.40
C ALA A 87 12.97 21.58 -7.13
N LEU A 88 13.19 21.02 -5.94
CA LEU A 88 12.86 21.68 -4.68
C LEU A 88 13.73 22.93 -4.43
N ILE A 89 15.03 22.86 -4.71
CA ILE A 89 15.95 24.01 -4.59
C ILE A 89 15.53 25.12 -5.55
N GLU A 90 15.22 24.77 -6.79
CA GLU A 90 14.77 25.74 -7.79
C GLU A 90 13.44 26.40 -7.39
N ASN A 91 12.49 25.59 -6.89
CA ASN A 91 11.21 26.10 -6.41
C ASN A 91 11.37 27.04 -5.20
N ASP A 92 12.25 26.71 -4.23
CA ASP A 92 12.56 27.58 -3.08
C ASP A 92 13.18 28.91 -3.55
N LYS A 93 14.08 28.86 -4.55
CA LYS A 93 14.67 30.05 -5.15
C LYS A 93 13.64 30.94 -5.83
N LEU A 94 12.75 30.35 -6.63
CA LEU A 94 11.67 31.07 -7.31
C LEU A 94 10.67 31.68 -6.31
N ARG A 95 10.33 30.94 -5.23
CA ARG A 95 9.45 31.44 -4.16
C ARG A 95 10.06 32.60 -3.39
N LYS A 96 11.36 32.53 -3.08
CA LYS A 96 12.09 33.67 -2.47
C LYS A 96 12.08 34.90 -3.36
N MET A 97 12.25 34.70 -4.65
CA MET A 97 12.18 35.82 -5.64
C MET A 97 10.80 36.47 -5.70
N LEU A 98 9.75 35.68 -5.43
CA LEU A 98 8.35 36.13 -5.46
C LEU A 98 7.80 36.48 -4.06
N GLU A 99 8.64 36.54 -3.03
CA GLU A 99 8.26 36.82 -1.64
C GLU A 99 7.23 35.80 -1.03
N PHE A 100 7.17 34.58 -1.58
CA PHE A 100 6.29 33.56 -1.03
C PHE A 100 6.87 32.91 0.22
N LYS A 101 6.03 32.79 1.26
CA LYS A 101 6.41 32.11 2.52
C LYS A 101 6.73 30.63 2.27
N LYS A 102 7.87 30.17 2.81
CA LYS A 102 8.33 28.78 2.76
C LYS A 102 7.29 27.83 3.38
N GLN A 103 6.89 26.83 2.64
CA GLN A 103 6.03 25.78 3.21
C GLN A 103 6.82 24.94 4.23
N THR A 104 6.33 24.92 5.44
CA THR A 104 6.93 24.19 6.56
C THR A 104 6.65 22.71 6.41
N THR A 105 7.64 21.86 6.65
CA THR A 105 7.45 20.42 6.82
C THR A 105 6.59 20.19 8.06
N PHE A 106 5.47 19.47 7.90
CA PHE A 106 4.55 19.23 8.99
C PHE A 106 5.15 18.28 10.04
N PRO A 107 5.03 18.57 11.34
CA PRO A 107 5.39 17.60 12.39
C PRO A 107 4.40 16.43 12.35
N ILE A 108 4.90 15.20 12.38
CA ILE A 108 4.11 13.97 12.32
C ILE A 108 4.30 13.10 13.57
N VAL A 109 3.28 12.31 13.92
CA VAL A 109 3.33 11.25 14.94
C VAL A 109 2.94 9.94 14.28
N THR A 110 3.78 8.91 14.44
CA THR A 110 3.47 7.55 14.00
C THR A 110 2.51 6.90 14.99
N ALA A 111 1.50 6.21 14.47
CA ALA A 111 0.54 5.46 15.27
C ALA A 111 0.17 4.15 14.57
N ASP A 112 -0.13 3.11 15.37
CA ASP A 112 -0.62 1.83 14.89
C ASP A 112 -2.14 1.79 14.97
N ILE A 113 -2.77 1.11 14.01
CA ILE A 113 -4.20 0.86 14.02
C ILE A 113 -4.46 -0.37 14.87
N VAL A 114 -5.14 -0.17 16.01
CA VAL A 114 -5.49 -1.23 16.97
C VAL A 114 -6.94 -1.69 16.86
N GLY A 115 -7.76 -1.01 16.07
CA GLY A 115 -9.14 -1.40 15.80
C GLY A 115 -9.60 -0.81 14.47
N LYS A 116 -10.46 -1.54 13.78
CA LYS A 116 -11.04 -1.11 12.52
C LYS A 116 -12.49 -1.56 12.44
N THR A 117 -13.37 -0.62 12.21
CA THR A 117 -14.78 -0.88 11.94
C THR A 117 -15.05 -0.54 10.48
N THR A 118 -15.39 -1.55 9.69
CA THR A 118 -15.71 -1.39 8.28
C THR A 118 -17.14 -1.84 8.06
N THR A 119 -17.99 -0.91 7.66
CA THR A 119 -19.39 -1.15 7.28
C THR A 119 -19.66 -0.52 5.92
N GLU A 120 -20.80 -0.84 5.32
CA GLU A 120 -21.21 -0.25 4.05
C GLU A 120 -21.41 1.28 4.08
N VAL A 121 -21.47 1.86 5.26
CA VAL A 121 -21.80 3.28 5.43
C VAL A 121 -20.73 4.05 6.20
N ARG A 122 -20.21 3.46 7.29
CA ARG A 122 -19.32 4.15 8.23
C ARG A 122 -18.06 3.34 8.49
N ASN A 123 -16.93 3.90 8.12
CA ASN A 123 -15.64 3.28 8.24
C ASN A 123 -14.74 4.11 9.15
N PHE A 124 -14.31 3.49 10.25
CA PHE A 124 -13.47 4.10 11.27
C PHE A 124 -12.27 3.22 11.59
N ALA A 125 -11.19 3.85 12.06
CA ALA A 125 -10.04 3.18 12.63
C ALA A 125 -9.70 3.78 13.99
N THR A 126 -9.25 2.94 14.94
CA THR A 126 -8.77 3.36 16.25
C THR A 126 -7.25 3.28 16.26
N LEU A 127 -6.60 4.35 16.69
CA LEU A 127 -5.14 4.43 16.84
C LEU A 127 -4.74 4.24 18.30
N ASN A 128 -3.54 3.65 18.52
CA ASN A 128 -2.91 3.48 19.84
C ASN A 128 -2.22 4.77 20.36
N LYS A 129 -2.55 5.92 19.81
CA LYS A 129 -2.03 7.22 20.17
C LYS A 129 -3.16 8.20 20.42
N GLY A 130 -3.02 9.08 21.41
CA GLY A 130 -4.05 10.00 21.82
C GLY A 130 -3.53 11.38 22.22
N GLU A 131 -4.26 12.03 23.13
CA GLU A 131 -3.95 13.39 23.60
C GLU A 131 -2.57 13.50 24.25
N LEU A 132 -2.12 12.45 24.96
CA LEU A 132 -0.78 12.43 25.56
C LEU A 132 0.33 12.49 24.51
N ASP A 133 0.08 12.01 23.30
CA ASP A 133 1.01 12.09 22.17
C ASP A 133 0.83 13.40 21.36
N GLY A 134 -0.10 14.26 21.82
CA GLY A 134 -0.44 15.53 21.19
C GLY A 134 -1.39 15.39 20.02
N ILE A 135 -2.15 14.29 19.92
CA ILE A 135 -3.19 14.11 18.91
C ILE A 135 -4.46 14.81 19.36
N LYS A 136 -5.07 15.55 18.45
CA LYS A 136 -6.32 16.30 18.68
C LYS A 136 -7.30 16.04 17.54
N GLU A 137 -8.57 16.26 17.82
CA GLU A 137 -9.62 16.27 16.80
C GLU A 137 -9.30 17.27 15.68
N GLY A 138 -9.60 16.89 14.45
CA GLY A 138 -9.33 17.70 13.25
C GLY A 138 -7.95 17.48 12.64
N MET A 139 -7.07 16.68 13.25
CA MET A 139 -5.77 16.35 12.66
C MET A 139 -5.92 15.34 11.52
N THR A 140 -5.14 15.53 10.47
CA THR A 140 -5.10 14.65 9.30
C THR A 140 -4.31 13.38 9.59
N VAL A 141 -4.80 12.25 9.10
CA VAL A 141 -4.12 10.96 9.10
C VAL A 141 -3.75 10.57 7.68
N MET A 142 -2.51 10.17 7.48
CA MET A 142 -1.96 9.79 6.17
C MET A 142 -1.00 8.60 6.28
N THR A 143 -0.67 8.01 5.14
CA THR A 143 0.47 7.09 4.96
C THR A 143 1.45 7.70 3.97
N ASP A 144 2.51 6.97 3.63
CA ASP A 144 3.41 7.26 2.51
C ASP A 144 2.69 7.29 1.14
N ALA A 145 1.65 6.46 0.98
CA ALA A 145 0.85 6.42 -0.24
C ALA A 145 -0.16 7.57 -0.37
N GLY A 146 -0.57 8.22 0.74
CA GLY A 146 -1.52 9.32 0.69
C GLY A 146 -2.43 9.44 1.91
N ILE A 147 -3.55 10.14 1.75
CA ILE A 147 -4.52 10.42 2.82
C ILE A 147 -5.27 9.15 3.25
N VAL A 148 -5.37 8.97 4.57
CA VAL A 148 -6.18 7.93 5.21
C VAL A 148 -7.51 8.48 5.72
N GLY A 149 -7.49 9.64 6.38
CA GLY A 149 -8.68 10.22 6.98
C GLY A 149 -8.42 11.38 7.93
N LEU A 150 -9.35 11.57 8.84
CA LEU A 150 -9.34 12.67 9.81
C LEU A 150 -9.63 12.15 11.23
N ILE A 151 -8.91 12.66 12.23
CA ILE A 151 -9.23 12.42 13.65
C ILE A 151 -10.56 13.10 13.98
N ILE A 152 -11.52 12.34 14.50
CA ILE A 152 -12.84 12.83 14.89
C ILE A 152 -13.08 12.83 16.39
N ALA A 153 -12.27 12.08 17.13
CA ALA A 153 -12.26 12.07 18.59
C ALA A 153 -10.89 11.61 19.09
N SER A 154 -10.47 12.12 20.23
CA SER A 154 -9.27 11.66 20.94
C SER A 154 -9.56 11.47 22.42
N SER A 155 -8.88 10.50 23.01
CA SER A 155 -8.81 10.25 24.46
C SER A 155 -7.35 10.26 24.88
N LYS A 156 -7.06 10.03 26.17
CA LYS A 156 -5.68 10.05 26.68
C LYS A 156 -4.71 9.24 25.84
N ASN A 157 -5.05 7.98 25.51
CA ASN A 157 -4.15 7.02 24.86
C ASN A 157 -4.61 6.57 23.46
N TYR A 158 -5.82 6.92 23.05
CA TYR A 158 -6.41 6.45 21.78
C TYR A 158 -7.03 7.59 21.02
N SER A 159 -7.10 7.44 19.71
CA SER A 159 -7.86 8.37 18.86
C SER A 159 -8.67 7.60 17.81
N LEU A 160 -9.78 8.19 17.40
CA LEU A 160 -10.69 7.64 16.41
C LEU A 160 -10.55 8.42 15.11
N VAL A 161 -10.26 7.69 14.05
CA VAL A 161 -10.10 8.19 12.69
C VAL A 161 -11.35 7.87 11.88
N ARG A 162 -11.95 8.86 11.26
CA ARG A 162 -12.89 8.66 10.17
C ARG A 162 -12.11 8.48 8.87
N LEU A 163 -12.23 7.31 8.26
CA LEU A 163 -11.52 6.99 7.03
C LEU A 163 -12.05 7.79 5.84
N LEU A 164 -11.23 7.95 4.82
CA LEU A 164 -11.63 8.61 3.57
C LEU A 164 -12.79 7.87 2.90
N ILE A 165 -12.82 6.53 2.99
CA ILE A 165 -13.89 5.64 2.55
C ILE A 165 -15.07 5.61 3.52
N ASN A 166 -15.59 6.76 3.94
CA ASN A 166 -16.75 6.91 4.79
C ASN A 166 -17.73 7.90 4.12
N ARG A 167 -19.03 7.61 4.15
CA ARG A 167 -20.06 8.44 3.48
C ARG A 167 -20.09 9.87 3.98
N ASP A 168 -19.69 10.09 5.23
CA ASP A 168 -19.62 11.41 5.85
C ASP A 168 -18.31 12.16 5.50
N SER A 169 -17.37 11.51 4.83
CA SER A 169 -16.10 12.11 4.42
C SER A 169 -16.27 12.96 3.17
N ARG A 170 -15.84 14.21 3.25
CA ARG A 170 -15.77 15.15 2.13
C ARG A 170 -14.39 15.78 2.12
N VAL A 171 -13.69 15.69 1.01
CA VAL A 171 -12.34 16.24 0.85
C VAL A 171 -12.31 17.18 -0.34
N ALA A 172 -11.88 18.41 -0.09
CA ALA A 172 -11.54 19.31 -1.19
C ALA A 172 -10.28 18.76 -1.87
N ALA A 173 -10.44 18.33 -3.10
CA ALA A 173 -9.42 17.68 -3.90
C ALA A 173 -9.21 18.44 -5.20
N LYS A 174 -8.04 18.26 -5.81
CA LYS A 174 -7.65 18.91 -7.05
C LYS A 174 -6.98 17.90 -7.96
N VAL A 175 -7.29 17.99 -9.26
CA VAL A 175 -6.53 17.28 -10.29
C VAL A 175 -5.19 17.95 -10.45
N GLN A 176 -4.10 17.23 -10.24
CA GLN A 176 -2.75 17.81 -10.19
C GLN A 176 -2.34 18.48 -11.51
N ARG A 177 -2.62 17.83 -12.66
CA ARG A 177 -2.25 18.31 -13.99
C ARG A 177 -3.01 19.57 -14.40
N SER A 178 -4.33 19.54 -14.31
CA SER A 178 -5.22 20.62 -14.79
C SER A 178 -5.54 21.67 -13.74
N ARG A 179 -5.13 21.45 -12.47
CA ARG A 179 -5.37 22.34 -11.33
C ARG A 179 -6.85 22.59 -11.02
N ILE A 180 -7.72 21.69 -11.46
CA ILE A 180 -9.15 21.79 -11.30
C ILE A 180 -9.57 21.23 -9.94
N ASP A 181 -10.28 22.05 -9.15
CA ASP A 181 -10.78 21.69 -7.84
C ASP A 181 -12.15 21.02 -7.90
N GLY A 182 -12.38 20.08 -6.99
CA GLY A 182 -13.64 19.40 -6.82
C GLY A 182 -13.78 18.84 -5.41
N ILE A 183 -14.92 18.24 -5.14
CA ILE A 183 -15.20 17.60 -3.84
C ILE A 183 -15.16 16.08 -4.02
N LEU A 184 -14.29 15.44 -3.29
CA LEU A 184 -14.17 13.99 -3.25
C LEU A 184 -15.06 13.44 -2.15
N VAL A 185 -15.87 12.44 -2.50
CA VAL A 185 -16.77 11.71 -1.59
C VAL A 185 -16.67 10.22 -1.83
N TRP A 186 -17.09 9.43 -0.85
CA TRP A 186 -17.24 7.99 -1.01
C TRP A 186 -18.72 7.60 -0.96
N GLU A 187 -19.15 6.74 -1.88
CA GLU A 187 -20.58 6.33 -2.03
C GLU A 187 -20.82 4.84 -1.77
N GLY A 188 -19.79 4.11 -1.28
CA GLY A 188 -19.93 2.70 -0.91
C GLY A 188 -19.17 1.73 -1.81
N ASP A 189 -18.53 2.22 -2.87
CA ASP A 189 -17.75 1.44 -3.82
C ASP A 189 -16.25 1.37 -3.46
N GLN A 190 -15.48 0.63 -4.28
CA GLN A 190 -14.03 0.59 -4.16
C GLN A 190 -13.35 1.89 -4.59
N THR A 191 -14.07 2.73 -5.33
CA THR A 191 -13.59 4.01 -5.84
C THR A 191 -14.22 5.18 -5.09
N LEU A 192 -13.53 6.31 -5.12
CA LEU A 192 -14.04 7.58 -4.66
C LEU A 192 -14.67 8.32 -5.84
N LEU A 193 -15.65 9.16 -5.56
CA LEU A 193 -16.32 9.98 -6.55
C LEU A 193 -15.94 11.44 -6.38
N MET A 194 -15.34 12.05 -7.40
CA MET A 194 -15.06 13.47 -7.43
C MET A 194 -16.22 14.20 -8.13
N LYS A 195 -16.86 15.11 -7.42
CA LYS A 195 -18.04 15.89 -7.82
C LYS A 195 -17.68 17.34 -8.09
N ASN A 196 -18.64 18.07 -8.67
CA ASN A 196 -18.58 19.52 -8.94
C ASN A 196 -17.53 19.91 -9.98
N ILE A 197 -17.22 19.03 -10.92
CA ILE A 197 -16.33 19.33 -12.06
C ILE A 197 -17.19 19.63 -13.30
N PRO A 198 -17.24 20.87 -13.80
CA PRO A 198 -17.94 21.23 -15.02
C PRO A 198 -17.38 20.46 -16.24
N LYS A 199 -18.27 20.15 -17.20
CA LYS A 199 -17.89 19.39 -18.41
C LYS A 199 -16.85 20.11 -19.30
N SER A 200 -16.74 21.42 -19.16
CA SER A 200 -15.78 22.23 -19.91
C SER A 200 -14.32 22.02 -19.49
N TYR A 201 -14.09 21.40 -18.33
CA TYR A 201 -12.72 21.23 -17.82
C TYR A 201 -12.07 19.93 -18.31
N ASP A 202 -10.76 20.01 -18.54
CA ASP A 202 -9.95 18.90 -19.03
C ASP A 202 -9.50 17.99 -17.87
N VAL A 203 -10.18 16.85 -17.69
CA VAL A 203 -9.78 15.77 -16.77
C VAL A 203 -9.69 14.49 -17.57
N LYS A 204 -8.59 13.75 -17.40
CA LYS A 204 -8.30 12.52 -18.14
C LYS A 204 -8.11 11.34 -17.19
N VAL A 205 -8.40 10.14 -17.69
CA VAL A 205 -8.03 8.90 -17.03
C VAL A 205 -6.52 8.85 -16.85
N GLY A 206 -6.07 8.48 -15.64
CA GLY A 206 -4.66 8.48 -15.26
C GLY A 206 -4.18 9.75 -14.55
N ASP A 207 -4.98 10.83 -14.53
CA ASP A 207 -4.62 12.04 -13.79
C ASP A 207 -4.49 11.77 -12.30
N ASP A 208 -3.47 12.34 -11.67
CA ASP A 208 -3.29 12.28 -10.22
C ASP A 208 -4.21 13.28 -9.51
N VAL A 209 -4.84 12.81 -8.44
CA VAL A 209 -5.71 13.61 -7.58
C VAL A 209 -5.02 13.81 -6.24
N ILE A 210 -4.90 15.08 -5.83
CA ILE A 210 -4.25 15.50 -4.59
C ILE A 210 -5.20 16.38 -3.77
N THR A 211 -4.87 16.62 -2.51
CA THR A 211 -5.60 17.57 -1.67
C THR A 211 -5.45 19.00 -2.20
N SER A 212 -6.55 19.72 -2.22
CA SER A 212 -6.59 21.10 -2.63
C SER A 212 -6.08 22.04 -1.52
N GLU A 213 -5.50 23.17 -1.90
CA GLU A 213 -5.15 24.27 -1.00
C GLU A 213 -6.38 24.99 -0.42
N TYR A 214 -7.54 24.75 -1.00
CA TYR A 214 -8.81 25.26 -0.44
C TYR A 214 -9.34 24.42 0.72
N SER A 215 -8.74 23.26 0.99
CA SER A 215 -9.05 22.50 2.19
C SER A 215 -8.60 23.26 3.46
N ASN A 216 -9.51 23.40 4.42
CA ASN A 216 -9.17 23.90 5.75
C ASN A 216 -8.80 22.77 6.75
N ARG A 217 -9.04 21.51 6.36
CA ARG A 217 -8.86 20.32 7.24
C ARG A 217 -7.65 19.50 6.87
N PHE A 218 -7.30 19.46 5.60
CA PHE A 218 -6.20 18.64 5.08
C PHE A 218 -5.07 19.51 4.56
N PRO A 219 -3.82 19.19 4.87
CA PRO A 219 -2.68 19.85 4.21
C PRO A 219 -2.79 19.71 2.69
N SER A 220 -2.33 20.71 1.96
CA SER A 220 -2.37 20.71 0.49
C SER A 220 -1.32 19.78 -0.11
N ASN A 221 -1.56 19.34 -1.34
CA ASN A 221 -0.66 18.53 -2.16
C ASN A 221 -0.37 17.11 -1.62
N ILE A 222 -1.22 16.55 -0.75
CA ILE A 222 -1.11 15.15 -0.33
C ILE A 222 -1.82 14.28 -1.38
N PRO A 223 -1.19 13.17 -1.84
CA PRO A 223 -1.83 12.24 -2.78
C PRO A 223 -3.13 11.65 -2.22
N ILE A 224 -4.13 11.50 -3.08
CA ILE A 224 -5.39 10.85 -2.75
C ILE A 224 -5.58 9.61 -3.62
N GLY A 225 -5.37 9.73 -4.94
CA GLY A 225 -5.58 8.64 -5.86
C GLY A 225 -5.37 9.03 -7.32
N LYS A 226 -5.79 8.13 -8.22
CA LYS A 226 -5.75 8.36 -9.68
C LYS A 226 -7.15 8.26 -10.27
N VAL A 227 -7.40 9.10 -11.28
CA VAL A 227 -8.63 9.05 -12.07
C VAL A 227 -8.66 7.74 -12.86
N THR A 228 -9.69 6.93 -12.64
CA THR A 228 -9.92 5.67 -13.38
C THR A 228 -10.98 5.80 -14.44
N GLU A 229 -11.94 6.69 -14.24
CA GLU A 229 -13.04 6.86 -15.19
C GLU A 229 -13.57 8.29 -15.13
N VAL A 230 -13.98 8.80 -16.30
CA VAL A 230 -14.65 10.10 -16.47
C VAL A 230 -15.97 9.85 -17.17
N ARG A 231 -17.11 10.12 -16.50
CA ARG A 231 -18.46 9.93 -17.03
C ARG A 231 -19.17 11.28 -17.18
N ASP A 232 -19.71 11.50 -18.37
CA ASP A 232 -20.61 12.63 -18.64
C ASP A 232 -22.07 12.17 -18.47
N GLU A 233 -22.79 12.75 -17.52
CA GLU A 233 -24.22 12.52 -17.36
C GLU A 233 -25.02 13.40 -18.32
N ALA A 234 -26.01 12.82 -19.02
CA ALA A 234 -26.77 13.54 -20.06
C ALA A 234 -27.48 14.79 -19.52
N ASN A 235 -27.98 14.74 -18.28
CA ASN A 235 -28.79 15.80 -17.67
C ASN A 235 -28.04 16.62 -16.60
N SER A 236 -26.72 16.56 -16.56
CA SER A 236 -25.90 17.29 -15.59
C SER A 236 -24.93 18.23 -16.30
N LEU A 237 -24.67 19.38 -15.72
CA LEU A 237 -23.57 20.28 -16.13
C LEU A 237 -22.20 19.80 -15.64
N PHE A 238 -22.19 18.83 -14.74
CA PHE A 238 -20.99 18.31 -14.10
C PHE A 238 -20.67 16.89 -14.57
N ARG A 239 -19.39 16.55 -14.50
CA ARG A 239 -18.88 15.19 -14.70
C ARG A 239 -18.87 14.40 -13.41
N LYS A 240 -19.07 13.09 -13.51
CA LYS A 240 -18.69 12.12 -12.47
C LYS A 240 -17.33 11.55 -12.78
N ILE A 241 -16.41 11.73 -11.87
CA ILE A 241 -15.03 11.27 -12.03
C ILE A 241 -14.75 10.26 -10.94
N LEU A 242 -14.48 9.01 -11.35
CA LEU A 242 -14.11 7.95 -10.44
C LEU A 242 -12.60 7.99 -10.18
N VAL A 243 -12.23 7.92 -8.91
CA VAL A 243 -10.85 8.01 -8.44
C VAL A 243 -10.52 6.76 -7.63
N GLN A 244 -9.52 6.00 -8.07
CA GLN A 244 -8.98 4.89 -7.30
C GLN A 244 -8.08 5.44 -6.19
N PRO A 245 -8.35 5.17 -4.92
CA PRO A 245 -7.48 5.60 -3.83
C PRO A 245 -6.07 5.03 -3.98
N SER A 246 -5.04 5.83 -3.66
CA SER A 246 -3.65 5.36 -3.59
C SER A 246 -3.40 4.51 -2.34
N VAL A 247 -4.18 4.73 -1.28
CA VAL A 247 -4.09 3.99 -0.03
C VAL A 247 -4.93 2.73 -0.09
N ASN A 248 -4.35 1.60 0.29
CA ASN A 248 -5.09 0.36 0.48
C ASN A 248 -5.71 0.32 1.88
N PHE A 249 -6.98 0.63 1.98
CA PHE A 249 -7.70 0.65 3.26
C PHE A 249 -7.90 -0.73 3.89
N THR A 250 -7.73 -1.81 3.14
CA THR A 250 -7.89 -3.17 3.67
C THR A 250 -6.68 -3.59 4.51
N SER A 251 -5.47 -3.25 4.08
CA SER A 251 -4.19 -3.64 4.70
C SER A 251 -3.54 -2.53 5.51
N LEU A 252 -4.31 -1.54 5.99
CA LEU A 252 -3.81 -0.45 6.82
C LEU A 252 -3.43 -0.96 8.21
N GLU A 253 -2.15 -0.80 8.58
CA GLU A 253 -1.60 -1.18 9.90
C GLU A 253 -0.98 0.01 10.61
N GLN A 254 -0.15 0.80 9.91
CA GLN A 254 0.54 1.97 10.44
C GLN A 254 0.16 3.24 9.69
N VAL A 255 0.07 4.34 10.43
CA VAL A 255 -0.30 5.64 9.89
C VAL A 255 0.51 6.77 10.55
N PHE A 256 0.53 7.91 9.88
CA PHE A 256 1.12 9.14 10.38
C PHE A 256 0.03 10.17 10.66
N VAL A 257 0.00 10.72 11.86
CA VAL A 257 -0.88 11.83 12.23
C VAL A 257 -0.11 13.14 12.05
N VAL A 258 -0.61 14.02 11.19
CA VAL A 258 -0.02 15.34 10.95
C VAL A 258 -0.48 16.29 12.05
N LYS A 259 0.45 16.80 12.86
CA LYS A 259 0.18 17.77 13.94
C LYS A 259 -0.09 19.17 13.38
N MET A 260 -1.09 19.27 12.54
CA MET A 260 -1.60 20.53 12.01
C MET A 260 -3.09 20.59 12.28
N LEU A 261 -3.53 21.67 12.89
CA LEU A 261 -4.94 21.96 13.10
C LEU A 261 -5.43 22.97 12.05
N PRO A 262 -6.70 22.88 11.66
CA PRO A 262 -7.33 23.93 10.87
C PRO A 262 -7.20 25.30 11.55
N ASN A 263 -7.12 26.37 10.77
CA ASN A 263 -7.14 27.71 11.32
C ASN A 263 -8.49 27.94 12.04
N PRO A 264 -8.48 28.18 13.38
CA PRO A 264 -9.71 28.28 14.15
C PRO A 264 -10.60 29.44 13.71
N GLU A 265 -10.02 30.56 13.27
CA GLU A 265 -10.75 31.73 12.79
C GLU A 265 -11.52 31.40 11.50
N ARG A 266 -10.86 30.74 10.55
CA ARG A 266 -11.50 30.31 9.30
C ARG A 266 -12.63 29.31 9.54
N VAL A 267 -12.41 28.33 10.45
CA VAL A 267 -13.44 27.36 10.84
C VAL A 267 -14.64 28.02 11.48
N ALA A 268 -14.42 28.99 12.39
CA ALA A 268 -15.47 29.71 13.03
C ALA A 268 -16.30 30.53 12.01
N LEU A 269 -15.67 31.23 11.09
CA LEU A 269 -16.33 31.98 10.04
C LEU A 269 -17.18 31.10 9.11
N GLU A 270 -16.61 29.97 8.66
CA GLU A 270 -17.33 29.01 7.80
C GLU A 270 -18.57 28.44 8.52
N LYS A 271 -18.45 28.10 9.81
CA LYS A 271 -19.56 27.60 10.63
C LYS A 271 -20.65 28.64 10.81
N GLU A 272 -20.30 29.88 11.12
CA GLU A 272 -21.25 30.98 11.25
C GLU A 272 -22.06 31.20 9.97
N ILE A 273 -21.40 31.15 8.82
CA ILE A 273 -22.07 31.27 7.50
C ILE A 273 -23.04 30.09 7.30
N GLU A 274 -22.60 28.85 7.59
CA GLU A 274 -23.45 27.67 7.45
C GLU A 274 -24.70 27.74 8.34
N GLU A 275 -24.57 28.18 9.59
CA GLU A 275 -25.69 28.36 10.52
C GLU A 275 -26.67 29.46 10.04
N ARG A 276 -26.16 30.56 9.52
CA ARG A 276 -26.99 31.61 8.91
C ARG A 276 -27.75 31.13 7.68
N TRP A 277 -27.18 30.25 6.88
CA TRP A 277 -27.82 29.66 5.69
C TRP A 277 -28.92 28.68 6.11
N LYS A 278 -28.66 27.83 7.10
CA LYS A 278 -29.66 26.92 7.65
C LYS A 278 -30.89 27.66 8.24
N SER A 279 -30.64 28.70 8.99
CA SER A 279 -31.72 29.49 9.59
C SER A 279 -32.58 30.20 8.53
N ARG A 280 -32.01 30.76 7.46
CA ARG A 280 -32.77 31.34 6.34
C ARG A 280 -33.65 30.33 5.60
N ASN A 281 -33.12 29.14 5.35
CA ASN A 281 -33.88 28.11 4.64
C ASN A 281 -35.01 27.50 5.46
N ILE A 282 -34.94 27.59 6.80
CA ILE A 282 -36.03 27.15 7.68
C ILE A 282 -37.15 28.23 7.72
N GLN A 283 -36.82 29.50 7.59
CA GLN A 283 -37.81 30.59 7.54
C GLN A 283 -38.57 30.72 6.19
N GLN A 284 -38.07 30.06 5.15
CA GLN A 284 -38.69 30.08 3.81
C GLN A 284 -39.55 28.83 3.53
N ARG A 285 -39.69 27.90 4.46
CA ARG A 285 -40.58 26.73 4.42
C ARG A 285 -41.75 26.92 5.38
#